data_a9ed14f77122eb702026b7652dc66607
#
_entry.id   a9ed14f77122eb702026b7652dc66607
#
_cell.length_a   1.000
_cell.length_b   1.000
_cell.length_c   1.000
_cell.angle_alpha   90.00
_cell.angle_beta   90.00
_cell.angle_gamma   90.00
#
_symmetry.space_group_name_H-M   'P 1'
#
loop_
_entity.id
_entity.type
_entity.pdbx_description
1 polymer ?
#
loop_
_entity_poly.entity_id
_entity_poly.type
_entity_poly.pdbx_seq_one_letter_code
_entity_poly.pdbx_strand_id
1 'polypeptide(L)'
;MLISAIDILREVVNKTDLKLRDKFQKSIHFESGYTSTIVNSLTQLMEGSDPYPIIAVFTEGLKERYSKNNSIIEFTAPKITIAIRTIDGLTETQRLETSFKNVLYPIFDELCRQLRKVNFSYELQLNKYDVPYYTESNSNANTFNDMLDGIVIKDLKMKVLLKNC
;
A
#
# COMPACT_ATOMS: atom_id res chain seq x y z
N MET A 1 -11.85 19.54 10.68
CA MET A 1 -12.05 18.13 10.29
C MET A 1 -10.86 17.32 10.83
N LEU A 2 -11.12 16.19 11.49
CA LEU A 2 -10.05 15.35 12.05
C LEU A 2 -9.40 14.58 10.89
N ILE A 3 -8.07 14.65 10.77
CA ILE A 3 -7.30 13.92 9.75
C ILE A 3 -7.12 12.48 10.24
N SER A 4 -7.53 11.51 9.45
CA SER A 4 -7.41 10.08 9.76
C SER A 4 -6.07 9.49 9.29
N ALA A 5 -5.73 8.30 9.79
CA ALA A 5 -4.59 7.53 9.30
C ALA A 5 -4.68 7.25 7.79
N ILE A 6 -5.90 6.99 7.28
CA ILE A 6 -6.12 6.74 5.84
C ILE A 6 -5.83 8.00 5.02
N ASP A 7 -6.21 9.19 5.48
CA ASP A 7 -5.89 10.44 4.78
C ASP A 7 -4.39 10.67 4.69
N ILE A 8 -3.66 10.39 5.78
CA ILE A 8 -2.20 10.48 5.83
C ILE A 8 -1.56 9.48 4.86
N LEU A 9 -2.00 8.22 4.88
CA LEU A 9 -1.46 7.18 4.00
C LEU A 9 -1.77 7.48 2.53
N ARG A 10 -2.97 7.97 2.21
CA ARG A 10 -3.34 8.41 0.85
C ARG A 10 -2.41 9.52 0.35
N GLU A 11 -2.12 10.51 1.18
CA GLU A 11 -1.20 11.58 0.81
C GLU A 11 0.23 11.09 0.60
N VAL A 12 0.70 10.18 1.45
CA VAL A 12 2.01 9.52 1.31
C VAL A 12 2.09 8.74 -0.01
N VAL A 13 1.06 7.99 -0.36
CA VAL A 13 0.99 7.25 -1.63
C VAL A 13 0.95 8.22 -2.82
N ASN A 14 0.18 9.30 -2.76
CA ASN A 14 0.18 10.33 -3.81
C ASN A 14 1.57 10.94 -4.03
N LYS A 15 2.31 11.22 -2.96
CA LYS A 15 3.69 11.71 -3.06
C LYS A 15 4.66 10.66 -3.63
N THR A 16 4.44 9.40 -3.30
CA THR A 16 5.18 8.26 -3.87
C THR A 16 4.93 8.17 -5.38
N ASP A 17 3.66 8.22 -5.79
CA ASP A 17 3.25 8.21 -7.20
C ASP A 17 3.90 9.36 -7.98
N LEU A 18 3.83 10.59 -7.48
CA LEU A 18 4.44 11.76 -8.14
C LEU A 18 5.94 11.59 -8.36
N LYS A 19 6.65 10.87 -7.49
CA LYS A 19 8.10 10.62 -7.64
C LYS A 19 8.43 9.53 -8.64
N LEU A 20 7.54 8.57 -8.85
CA LEU A 20 7.79 7.38 -9.65
C LEU A 20 7.03 7.36 -10.97
N ARG A 21 6.05 8.24 -11.16
CA ARG A 21 5.19 8.28 -12.36
C ARG A 21 5.98 8.37 -13.66
N ASP A 22 6.99 9.22 -13.71
CA ASP A 22 7.83 9.37 -14.90
C ASP A 22 8.66 8.13 -15.18
N LYS A 23 9.11 7.43 -14.13
CA LYS A 23 9.87 6.19 -14.26
C LYS A 23 9.03 5.05 -14.81
N PHE A 24 7.80 4.91 -14.33
CA PHE A 24 6.93 3.78 -14.71
C PHE A 24 5.99 4.12 -15.86
N GLN A 25 5.91 5.39 -16.26
CA GLN A 25 4.94 5.89 -17.26
C GLN A 25 3.49 5.49 -16.92
N LYS A 26 3.21 5.32 -15.64
CA LYS A 26 1.94 4.86 -15.10
C LYS A 26 1.76 5.32 -13.65
N SER A 27 0.55 5.68 -13.28
CA SER A 27 0.22 6.07 -11.91
C SER A 27 0.04 4.87 -11.00
N ILE A 28 0.42 5.04 -9.74
CA ILE A 28 0.15 4.08 -8.68
C ILE A 28 -1.27 4.29 -8.18
N HIS A 29 -2.11 3.28 -8.29
CA HIS A 29 -3.47 3.33 -7.77
C HIS A 29 -3.48 3.15 -6.24
N PHE A 30 -4.29 3.95 -5.55
CA PHE A 30 -4.51 3.81 -4.11
C PHE A 30 -5.89 3.27 -3.82
N GLU A 31 -5.97 2.24 -2.99
CA GLU A 31 -7.23 1.68 -2.50
C GLU A 31 -7.18 1.51 -0.98
N SER A 32 -8.31 1.67 -0.30
CA SER A 32 -8.38 1.44 1.14
C SER A 32 -9.76 0.94 1.55
N GLY A 33 -9.79 0.03 2.51
CA GLY A 33 -11.03 -0.53 3.01
C GLY A 33 -10.87 -1.92 3.61
N TYR A 34 -11.99 -2.56 3.85
CA TYR A 34 -12.01 -3.98 4.22
C TYR A 34 -11.58 -4.85 3.04
N THR A 35 -11.06 -6.03 3.31
CA THR A 35 -10.63 -6.99 2.28
C THR A 35 -11.70 -7.21 1.23
N SER A 36 -12.95 -7.40 1.62
CA SER A 36 -14.08 -7.56 0.69
C SER A 36 -14.29 -6.34 -0.21
N THR A 37 -14.18 -5.14 0.35
CA THR A 37 -14.33 -3.89 -0.40
C THR A 37 -13.20 -3.73 -1.43
N ILE A 38 -11.96 -3.97 -1.03
CA ILE A 38 -10.80 -3.88 -1.92
C ILE A 38 -10.90 -4.89 -3.06
N VAL A 39 -11.22 -6.16 -2.75
CA VAL A 39 -11.39 -7.21 -3.76
C VAL A 39 -12.48 -6.86 -4.77
N ASN A 40 -13.63 -6.39 -4.27
CA ASN A 40 -14.75 -6.00 -5.15
C ASN A 40 -14.41 -4.77 -6.01
N SER A 41 -13.77 -3.77 -5.43
CA SER A 41 -13.34 -2.56 -6.16
C SER A 41 -12.39 -2.90 -7.30
N LEU A 42 -11.39 -3.74 -7.03
CA LEU A 42 -10.43 -4.19 -8.05
C LEU A 42 -11.09 -5.01 -9.15
N THR A 43 -12.03 -5.89 -8.80
CA THR A 43 -12.78 -6.67 -9.80
C THR A 43 -13.57 -5.76 -10.74
N GLN A 44 -14.20 -4.70 -10.23
CA GLN A 44 -14.94 -3.72 -11.02
C GLN A 44 -14.02 -2.87 -11.92
N LEU A 45 -12.87 -2.44 -11.39
CA LEU A 45 -11.90 -1.63 -12.16
C LEU A 45 -11.30 -2.41 -13.34
N MET A 46 -11.18 -3.73 -13.23
CA MET A 46 -10.61 -4.57 -14.28
C MET A 46 -11.47 -4.68 -15.55
N GLU A 47 -12.75 -4.37 -15.46
CA GLU A 47 -13.63 -4.34 -16.65
C GLU A 47 -13.35 -3.17 -17.60
N GLY A 48 -12.57 -2.16 -17.17
CA GLY A 48 -12.30 -0.95 -17.95
C GLY A 48 -10.89 -0.39 -17.94
N SER A 49 -10.07 -0.70 -16.94
CA SER A 49 -8.69 -0.17 -16.80
C SER A 49 -7.80 -1.10 -15.97
N ASP A 50 -6.49 -1.06 -16.25
CA ASP A 50 -5.50 -1.78 -15.44
C ASP A 50 -5.16 -0.98 -14.17
N PRO A 51 -5.56 -1.43 -12.96
CA PRO A 51 -5.34 -0.69 -11.71
C PRO A 51 -3.91 -0.84 -11.15
N TYR A 52 -3.01 -1.50 -11.86
CA TYR A 52 -1.67 -1.79 -11.36
C TYR A 52 -0.60 -0.83 -11.92
N PRO A 53 0.43 -0.46 -11.14
CA PRO A 53 0.69 -0.85 -9.73
C PRO A 53 -0.36 -0.30 -8.75
N ILE A 54 -0.63 -1.05 -7.69
CA ILE A 54 -1.56 -0.65 -6.64
C ILE A 54 -0.89 -0.65 -5.27
N ILE A 55 -1.29 0.30 -4.42
CA ILE A 55 -1.04 0.26 -2.98
C ILE A 55 -2.41 0.19 -2.28
N ALA A 56 -2.68 -0.94 -1.64
CA ALA A 56 -3.92 -1.20 -0.91
C ALA A 56 -3.68 -1.18 0.59
N VAL A 57 -4.48 -0.39 1.32
CA VAL A 57 -4.45 -0.30 2.79
C VAL A 57 -5.67 -1.01 3.36
N PHE A 58 -5.44 -2.12 4.05
CA PHE A 58 -6.50 -2.90 4.70
C PHE A 58 -6.85 -2.29 6.04
N THR A 59 -8.13 -1.98 6.24
CA THR A 59 -8.59 -1.27 7.44
C THR A 59 -9.06 -2.17 8.56
N GLU A 60 -9.13 -3.52 8.33
CA GLU A 60 -9.38 -4.47 9.40
C GLU A 60 -8.30 -4.38 10.48
N GLY A 61 -8.69 -3.97 11.67
CA GLY A 61 -7.77 -3.83 12.81
C GLY A 61 -6.89 -2.58 12.77
N LEU A 62 -7.15 -1.61 11.89
CA LEU A 62 -6.53 -0.30 11.95
C LEU A 62 -6.86 0.36 13.30
N LYS A 63 -5.81 0.79 14.01
CA LYS A 63 -5.94 1.44 15.32
C LYS A 63 -5.41 2.85 15.23
N GLU A 64 -6.20 3.80 15.74
CA GLU A 64 -5.85 5.21 15.81
C GLU A 64 -5.98 5.73 17.23
N ARG A 65 -5.05 6.57 17.63
CA ARG A 65 -5.06 7.28 18.91
C ARG A 65 -4.64 8.72 18.70
N TYR A 66 -5.44 9.64 19.19
CA TYR A 66 -5.17 11.08 19.12
C TYR A 66 -4.67 11.59 20.47
N SER A 67 -3.76 12.57 20.46
CA SER A 67 -3.42 13.33 21.66
C SER A 67 -4.61 14.17 22.13
N LYS A 68 -4.61 14.59 23.41
CA LYS A 68 -5.71 15.36 24.01
C LYS A 68 -6.07 16.64 23.24
N ASN A 69 -5.10 17.27 22.59
CA ASN A 69 -5.27 18.48 21.79
C ASN A 69 -5.38 18.20 20.28
N ASN A 70 -5.52 16.94 19.88
CA ASN A 70 -5.55 16.49 18.48
C ASN A 70 -4.37 16.96 17.63
N SER A 71 -3.23 17.28 18.26
CA SER A 71 -2.01 17.70 17.54
C SER A 71 -1.19 16.55 17.02
N ILE A 72 -1.38 15.36 17.57
CA ILE A 72 -0.64 14.14 17.22
C ILE A 72 -1.64 13.00 17.01
N ILE A 73 -1.44 12.26 15.94
CA ILE A 73 -2.07 10.96 15.72
C ILE A 73 -1.01 9.86 15.80
N GLU A 74 -1.29 8.82 16.56
CA GLU A 74 -0.55 7.56 16.56
C GLU A 74 -1.45 6.49 15.95
N PHE A 75 -0.94 5.73 14.98
CA PHE A 75 -1.73 4.66 14.39
C PHE A 75 -0.90 3.42 14.07
N THR A 76 -1.58 2.29 14.01
CA THR A 76 -1.03 1.03 13.53
C THR A 76 -1.87 0.53 12.37
N ALA A 77 -1.28 0.50 11.18
CA ALA A 77 -1.87 -0.13 10.00
C ALA A 77 -1.45 -1.61 9.96
N PRO A 78 -2.40 -2.54 10.13
CA PRO A 78 -2.07 -3.96 10.27
C PRO A 78 -1.55 -4.58 8.97
N LYS A 79 -2.04 -4.07 7.82
CA LYS A 79 -1.65 -4.59 6.51
C LYS A 79 -1.74 -3.52 5.42
N ILE A 80 -0.66 -3.40 4.66
CA ILE A 80 -0.60 -2.64 3.41
C ILE A 80 0.01 -3.58 2.37
N THR A 81 -0.53 -3.59 1.16
CA THR A 81 0.00 -4.39 0.06
C THR A 81 0.37 -3.50 -1.11
N ILE A 82 1.56 -3.69 -1.66
CA ILE A 82 1.98 -3.15 -2.94
C ILE A 82 1.92 -4.31 -3.93
N ALA A 83 1.15 -4.20 -4.99
CA ALA A 83 0.99 -5.29 -5.95
C ALA A 83 1.09 -4.81 -7.40
N ILE A 84 1.58 -5.69 -8.24
CA ILE A 84 1.64 -5.53 -9.69
C ILE A 84 1.15 -6.79 -10.38
N ARG A 85 0.64 -6.61 -11.61
CA ARG A 85 0.33 -7.74 -12.47
C ARG A 85 1.61 -8.42 -12.93
N THR A 86 1.63 -9.74 -12.91
CA THR A 86 2.69 -10.58 -13.43
C THR A 86 2.14 -11.56 -14.46
N ILE A 87 3.00 -12.33 -15.08
CA ILE A 87 2.63 -13.35 -16.06
C ILE A 87 2.99 -14.74 -15.55
N ASP A 88 2.27 -15.73 -16.05
CA ASP A 88 2.58 -17.14 -15.76
C ASP A 88 3.88 -17.58 -16.44
N GLY A 89 4.48 -18.65 -15.90
CA GLY A 89 5.65 -19.28 -16.49
C GLY A 89 7.00 -18.57 -16.24
N LEU A 90 7.04 -17.48 -15.49
CA LEU A 90 8.30 -16.85 -15.08
C LEU A 90 9.02 -17.74 -14.05
N THR A 91 10.32 -17.95 -14.27
CA THR A 91 11.18 -18.53 -13.23
C THR A 91 11.28 -17.59 -12.03
N GLU A 92 11.70 -18.13 -10.88
CA GLU A 92 11.92 -17.31 -9.67
C GLU A 92 12.90 -16.16 -9.92
N THR A 93 14.00 -16.42 -10.63
CA THR A 93 15.00 -15.40 -11.01
C THR A 93 14.39 -14.33 -11.91
N GLN A 94 13.65 -14.72 -12.95
CA GLN A 94 12.99 -13.78 -13.84
C GLN A 94 11.97 -12.91 -13.10
N ARG A 95 11.21 -13.50 -12.18
CA ARG A 95 10.24 -12.79 -11.34
C ARG A 95 10.92 -11.78 -10.42
N LEU A 96 12.03 -12.20 -9.79
CA LEU A 96 12.84 -11.32 -8.95
C LEU A 96 13.31 -10.07 -9.73
N GLU A 97 13.82 -10.26 -10.94
CA GLU A 97 14.32 -9.15 -11.76
C GLU A 97 13.18 -8.28 -12.31
N THR A 98 12.15 -8.86 -12.90
CA THR A 98 11.11 -8.09 -13.59
C THR A 98 10.12 -7.45 -12.64
N SER A 99 9.61 -8.21 -11.67
CA SER A 99 8.57 -7.73 -10.75
C SER A 99 9.17 -6.99 -9.55
N PHE A 100 10.06 -7.64 -8.82
CA PHE A 100 10.53 -7.12 -7.54
C PHE A 100 11.57 -6.01 -7.72
N LYS A 101 12.71 -6.28 -8.34
CA LYS A 101 13.80 -5.29 -8.46
C LYS A 101 13.43 -4.08 -9.31
N ASN A 102 12.72 -4.31 -10.41
CA ASN A 102 12.41 -3.22 -11.34
C ASN A 102 11.22 -2.39 -10.93
N VAL A 103 10.25 -2.94 -10.19
CA VAL A 103 9.00 -2.24 -9.86
C VAL A 103 8.72 -2.19 -8.37
N LEU A 104 8.56 -3.35 -7.72
CA LEU A 104 8.07 -3.40 -6.34
C LEU A 104 9.04 -2.79 -5.32
N TYR A 105 10.34 -3.07 -5.42
CA TYR A 105 11.33 -2.49 -4.50
C TYR A 105 11.46 -0.98 -4.67
N PRO A 106 11.53 -0.40 -5.87
CA PRO A 106 11.49 1.05 -6.03
C PRO A 106 10.25 1.71 -5.44
N ILE A 107 9.07 1.09 -5.57
CA ILE A 107 7.83 1.61 -4.95
C ILE A 107 7.93 1.52 -3.43
N PHE A 108 8.35 0.38 -2.88
CA PHE A 108 8.52 0.19 -1.44
C PHE A 108 9.53 1.18 -0.85
N ASP A 109 10.68 1.36 -1.48
CA ASP A 109 11.74 2.27 -1.01
C ASP A 109 11.26 3.72 -1.00
N GLU A 110 10.57 4.16 -2.05
CA GLU A 110 10.01 5.52 -2.10
C GLU A 110 8.87 5.70 -1.11
N LEU A 111 7.99 4.70 -0.96
CA LEU A 111 6.93 4.71 0.06
C LEU A 111 7.54 4.87 1.47
N CYS A 112 8.54 4.09 1.80
CA CYS A 112 9.25 4.19 3.08
C CYS A 112 9.92 5.57 3.27
N ARG A 113 10.47 6.14 2.19
CA ARG A 113 11.05 7.49 2.22
C ARG A 113 9.99 8.55 2.53
N GLN A 114 8.82 8.47 1.92
CA GLN A 114 7.72 9.41 2.18
C GLN A 114 7.11 9.20 3.58
N LEU A 115 6.98 7.96 4.04
CA LEU A 115 6.54 7.65 5.40
C LEU A 115 7.47 8.24 6.45
N ARG A 116 8.79 8.13 6.27
CA ARG A 116 9.78 8.73 7.20
C ARG A 116 9.69 10.25 7.28
N LYS A 117 9.29 10.94 6.22
CA LYS A 117 9.14 12.41 6.22
C LYS A 117 7.98 12.89 7.09
N VAL A 118 6.92 12.09 7.23
CA VAL A 118 5.74 12.44 8.02
C VAL A 118 5.78 11.81 9.41
N ASN A 119 6.58 10.77 9.60
CA ASN A 119 6.70 10.09 10.89
C ASN A 119 7.53 10.93 11.87
N PHE A 120 6.94 11.27 13.00
CA PHE A 120 7.62 12.02 14.08
C PHE A 120 8.49 11.12 14.97
N SER A 121 8.39 9.80 14.84
CA SER A 121 9.23 8.83 15.54
C SER A 121 10.57 8.65 14.82
N TYR A 122 11.65 8.39 15.55
CA TYR A 122 12.98 8.18 14.98
C TYR A 122 13.05 6.98 14.03
N GLU A 123 12.27 5.95 14.29
CA GLU A 123 12.28 4.72 13.52
C GLU A 123 10.94 4.44 12.86
N LEU A 124 10.99 4.05 11.59
CA LEU A 124 9.85 3.50 10.88
C LEU A 124 9.73 2.02 11.23
N GLN A 125 8.70 1.66 12.00
CA GLN A 125 8.45 0.29 12.42
C GLN A 125 7.46 -0.38 11.47
N LEU A 126 7.91 -1.42 10.79
CA LEU A 126 7.10 -2.26 9.92
C LEU A 126 7.78 -3.60 9.68
N ASN A 127 7.01 -4.59 9.26
CA ASN A 127 7.50 -5.88 8.76
C ASN A 127 7.20 -5.97 7.26
N LYS A 128 8.21 -6.36 6.46
CA LYS A 128 8.11 -6.49 5.00
C LYS A 128 8.19 -7.95 4.59
N TYR A 129 7.30 -8.37 3.69
CA TYR A 129 7.27 -9.71 3.10
C TYR A 129 7.17 -9.60 1.58
N ASP A 130 8.06 -10.24 0.85
CA ASP A 130 7.93 -10.43 -0.58
C ASP A 130 7.03 -11.64 -0.83
N VAL A 131 5.97 -11.45 -1.60
CA VAL A 131 4.95 -12.46 -1.85
C VAL A 131 4.76 -12.64 -3.36
N PRO A 132 5.49 -13.58 -3.98
CA PRO A 132 5.18 -13.99 -5.34
C PRO A 132 3.83 -14.69 -5.39
N TYR A 133 3.12 -14.56 -6.50
CA TYR A 133 1.76 -15.10 -6.67
C TYR A 133 0.80 -14.64 -5.56
N TYR A 134 0.85 -13.34 -5.27
CA TYR A 134 0.00 -12.75 -4.24
C TYR A 134 -1.48 -12.94 -4.58
N THR A 135 -2.23 -13.42 -3.62
CA THR A 135 -3.69 -13.54 -3.69
C THR A 135 -4.33 -12.97 -2.42
N GLU A 136 -5.54 -12.47 -2.55
CA GLU A 136 -6.38 -12.05 -1.44
C GLU A 136 -7.78 -12.58 -1.67
N SER A 137 -8.41 -13.10 -0.63
CA SER A 137 -9.78 -13.61 -0.70
C SER A 137 -10.64 -13.00 0.39
N ASN A 138 -11.90 -12.80 0.09
CA ASN A 138 -12.91 -12.42 1.07
C ASN A 138 -13.69 -13.64 1.58
N SER A 139 -14.57 -13.43 2.58
CA SER A 139 -15.43 -14.46 3.16
C SER A 139 -16.39 -15.10 2.15
N ASN A 140 -16.61 -14.51 1.00
CA ASN A 140 -17.45 -15.03 -0.09
C ASN A 140 -16.65 -15.80 -1.14
N ALA A 141 -15.41 -16.18 -0.84
CA ALA A 141 -14.49 -16.87 -1.74
C ALA A 141 -14.14 -16.10 -3.04
N ASN A 142 -14.44 -14.80 -3.10
CA ASN A 142 -13.93 -13.98 -4.18
C ASN A 142 -12.43 -13.78 -3.98
N THR A 143 -11.66 -14.12 -4.98
CA THR A 143 -10.21 -13.91 -5.02
C THR A 143 -9.87 -12.92 -6.11
N PHE A 144 -8.68 -12.34 -6.04
CA PHE A 144 -8.13 -11.67 -7.20
C PHE A 144 -7.99 -12.70 -8.33
N ASN A 145 -8.61 -12.44 -9.46
CA ASN A 145 -8.50 -13.30 -10.63
C ASN A 145 -7.18 -13.05 -11.40
N ASP A 146 -6.42 -12.07 -10.99
CA ASP A 146 -5.15 -11.72 -11.60
C ASP A 146 -3.98 -12.45 -10.96
N MET A 147 -3.01 -12.75 -11.80
CA MET A 147 -1.70 -13.15 -11.34
C MET A 147 -0.93 -11.94 -10.87
N LEU A 148 -0.64 -11.88 -9.59
CA LEU A 148 0.03 -10.75 -8.95
C LEU A 148 1.33 -11.17 -8.28
N ASP A 149 2.30 -10.26 -8.29
CA ASP A 149 3.41 -10.24 -7.36
C ASP A 149 3.23 -9.06 -6.42
N GLY A 150 3.58 -9.23 -5.15
CA GLY A 150 3.36 -8.20 -4.15
C GLY A 150 4.40 -8.13 -3.05
N ILE A 151 4.41 -6.98 -2.40
CA ILE A 151 5.05 -6.77 -1.10
C ILE A 151 3.94 -6.55 -0.09
N VAL A 152 3.92 -7.36 0.96
CA VAL A 152 3.01 -7.18 2.10
C VAL A 152 3.79 -6.50 3.24
N ILE A 153 3.27 -5.37 3.68
CA ILE A 153 3.76 -4.62 4.84
C ILE A 153 2.80 -4.88 5.98
N LYS A 154 3.31 -5.37 7.11
CA LYS A 154 2.51 -5.61 8.31
C LYS A 154 2.95 -4.72 9.47
N ASP A 155 1.98 -4.40 10.31
CA ASP A 155 2.19 -3.70 11.57
C ASP A 155 2.94 -2.37 11.44
N LEU A 156 2.63 -1.61 10.39
CA LEU A 156 3.17 -0.27 10.22
C LEU A 156 2.71 0.62 11.38
N LYS A 157 3.66 1.07 12.20
CA LYS A 157 3.41 2.01 13.30
C LYS A 157 3.89 3.40 12.93
N MET A 158 3.02 4.37 13.09
CA MET A 158 3.29 5.77 12.76
C MET A 158 2.87 6.68 13.91
N LYS A 159 3.64 7.74 14.07
CA LYS A 159 3.32 8.88 14.93
C LYS A 159 3.48 10.15 14.11
N VAL A 160 2.40 10.85 13.88
CA VAL A 160 2.36 12.00 12.97
C VAL A 160 1.92 13.25 13.70
N LEU A 161 2.67 14.33 13.51
CA LEU A 161 2.30 15.65 14.01
C LEU A 161 1.28 16.27 13.04
N LEU A 162 0.06 16.48 13.52
CA LEU A 162 -0.97 17.19 12.79
C LEU A 162 -0.71 18.68 12.95
N LYS A 163 -0.20 19.32 11.90
CA LYS A 163 -0.09 20.78 11.89
C LYS A 163 -1.50 21.35 11.91
N ASN A 164 -1.79 22.24 12.85
CA ASN A 164 -3.00 23.03 12.80
C ASN A 164 -2.98 23.80 11.48
N CYS A 165 -3.88 23.42 10.57
CA CYS A 165 -4.19 24.21 9.39
C CYS A 165 -5.12 25.35 9.78
#